data_67de7ef06457d3e44a8d7486f2ea9404
#
_entry.id   67de7ef06457d3e44a8d7486f2ea9404
#
_cell.length_a   1.000
_cell.length_b   1.000
_cell.length_c   1.000
_cell.angle_alpha   90.00
_cell.angle_beta   90.00
_cell.angle_gamma   90.00
#
_symmetry.space_group_name_H-M   'P 1'
#
loop_
_entity.id
_entity.type
_entity.pdbx_description
1 polymer ?
#
loop_
_entity_poly.entity_id
_entity_poly.type
_entity_poly.pdbx_seq_one_letter_code
_entity_poly.pdbx_strand_id
1 'polypeptide(L)'
;VIGLDLSPHMLVVAQEKAKQAGLAVQFVHGNAMETGFPEASFDVVTASLLFHETPPDVARTILLEAFRLLTSGGQVVILDGNQRTLRGTEWLNNIFEEPYIQEYAQGSVDAWLGAAGFAAVKTEDFWWIHQISRGLKPLSTQRVAQNENKTSLEEIFAEAGNPQVVFQ
;
A
#
# COMPACT_ATOMS: atom_id res chain seq x y z
N VAL A 1 -1.31 5.83 13.47
CA VAL A 1 -1.08 4.74 12.50
C VAL A 1 -1.98 3.58 12.85
N ILE A 2 -2.57 2.93 11.83
CA ILE A 2 -3.38 1.71 11.97
C ILE A 2 -2.66 0.59 11.22
N GLY A 3 -2.44 -0.56 11.88
CA GLY A 3 -1.99 -1.80 11.26
C GLY A 3 -3.18 -2.73 11.08
N LEU A 4 -3.40 -3.25 9.87
CA LEU A 4 -4.48 -4.17 9.56
C LEU A 4 -3.89 -5.47 9.02
N ASP A 5 -4.32 -6.59 9.56
CA ASP A 5 -3.92 -7.92 9.11
C ASP A 5 -5.09 -8.90 9.24
N LEU A 6 -5.16 -9.86 8.34
CA LEU A 6 -6.16 -10.94 8.38
C LEU A 6 -5.79 -12.03 9.41
N SER A 7 -4.51 -12.13 9.79
CA SER A 7 -4.01 -13.11 10.75
C SER A 7 -3.99 -12.55 12.17
N PRO A 8 -4.80 -13.05 13.09
CA PRO A 8 -4.76 -12.63 14.49
C PRO A 8 -3.40 -12.92 15.15
N HIS A 9 -2.68 -13.95 14.69
CA HIS A 9 -1.33 -14.29 15.19
C HIS A 9 -0.31 -13.22 14.80
N MET A 10 -0.35 -12.73 13.54
CA MET A 10 0.55 -11.67 13.09
C MET A 10 0.28 -10.36 13.83
N LEU A 11 -0.98 -10.06 14.14
CA LEU A 11 -1.34 -8.88 14.94
C LEU A 11 -0.75 -8.93 16.35
N VAL A 12 -0.73 -10.10 17.00
CA VAL A 12 -0.10 -10.26 18.33
C VAL A 12 1.40 -9.98 18.24
N VAL A 13 2.08 -10.52 17.24
CA VAL A 13 3.52 -10.30 17.01
C VAL A 13 3.80 -8.82 16.72
N ALA A 14 2.99 -8.21 15.86
CA ALA A 14 3.13 -6.80 15.48
C ALA A 14 2.92 -5.87 16.69
N GLN A 15 1.91 -6.16 17.52
CA GLN A 15 1.63 -5.41 18.74
C GLN A 15 2.80 -5.46 19.73
N GLU A 16 3.39 -6.65 19.93
CA GLU A 16 4.54 -6.80 20.82
C GLU A 16 5.77 -6.04 20.29
N LYS A 17 6.04 -6.12 18.99
CA LYS A 17 7.12 -5.36 18.35
C LYS A 17 6.92 -3.84 18.44
N ALA A 18 5.70 -3.37 18.21
CA ALA A 18 5.38 -1.94 18.33
C ALA A 18 5.58 -1.45 19.77
N LYS A 19 5.16 -2.24 20.77
CA LYS A 19 5.37 -1.95 22.19
C LYS A 19 6.87 -1.88 22.54
N GLN A 20 7.67 -2.85 22.08
CA GLN A 20 9.13 -2.86 22.30
C GLN A 20 9.82 -1.67 21.65
N ALA A 21 9.31 -1.22 20.49
CA ALA A 21 9.82 -0.04 19.78
C ALA A 21 9.28 1.30 20.32
N GLY A 22 8.36 1.28 21.31
CA GLY A 22 7.73 2.48 21.84
C GLY A 22 6.81 3.21 20.82
N LEU A 23 6.27 2.46 19.85
CA LEU A 23 5.42 3.01 18.80
C LEU A 23 3.92 2.91 19.15
N ALA A 24 3.19 4.01 18.97
CA ALA A 24 1.75 4.04 19.13
C ALA A 24 1.05 3.63 17.83
N VAL A 25 0.76 2.33 17.68
CA VAL A 25 0.05 1.75 16.55
C VAL A 25 -1.23 1.09 17.05
N GLN A 26 -2.36 1.38 16.42
CA GLN A 26 -3.61 0.65 16.61
C GLN A 26 -3.63 -0.53 15.66
N PHE A 27 -3.86 -1.73 16.18
CA PHE A 27 -3.96 -2.94 15.36
C PHE A 27 -5.42 -3.37 15.22
N VAL A 28 -5.81 -3.73 13.99
CA VAL A 28 -7.17 -4.14 13.63
C VAL A 28 -7.12 -5.46 12.88
N HIS A 29 -7.88 -6.45 13.35
CA HIS A 29 -8.10 -7.69 12.60
C HIS A 29 -9.14 -7.41 11.53
N GLY A 30 -8.76 -7.58 10.26
CA GLY A 30 -9.66 -7.27 9.14
C GLY A 30 -9.12 -7.70 7.79
N ASN A 31 -9.98 -7.62 6.79
CA ASN A 31 -9.66 -7.97 5.41
C ASN A 31 -9.30 -6.70 4.61
N ALA A 32 -8.13 -6.70 3.99
CA ALA A 32 -7.66 -5.58 3.17
C ALA A 32 -8.49 -5.35 1.90
N MET A 33 -9.29 -6.33 1.46
CA MET A 33 -10.23 -6.16 0.34
C MET A 33 -11.46 -5.33 0.71
N GLU A 34 -11.84 -5.30 2.00
CA GLU A 34 -13.00 -4.58 2.52
C GLU A 34 -12.74 -4.24 4.00
N THR A 35 -12.08 -3.12 4.22
CA THR A 35 -11.57 -2.75 5.55
C THR A 35 -12.63 -2.24 6.51
N GLY A 36 -13.77 -1.75 5.98
CA GLY A 36 -14.81 -1.08 6.75
C GLY A 36 -14.44 0.34 7.19
N PHE A 37 -13.24 0.85 6.86
CA PHE A 37 -12.88 2.24 7.16
C PHE A 37 -13.61 3.22 6.24
N PRO A 38 -13.85 4.47 6.70
CA PRO A 38 -14.48 5.49 5.86
C PRO A 38 -13.66 5.79 4.61
N GLU A 39 -14.36 6.18 3.53
CA GLU A 39 -13.71 6.68 2.33
C GLU A 39 -12.90 7.97 2.63
N ALA A 40 -11.81 8.17 1.91
CA ALA A 40 -10.96 9.37 2.01
C ALA A 40 -10.53 9.71 3.46
N SER A 41 -10.17 8.70 4.25
CA SER A 41 -9.82 8.82 5.65
C SER A 41 -8.32 8.70 5.94
N PHE A 42 -7.51 8.43 4.92
CA PHE A 42 -6.05 8.29 5.05
C PHE A 42 -5.30 9.04 3.96
N ASP A 43 -4.15 9.59 4.30
CA ASP A 43 -3.28 10.22 3.30
C ASP A 43 -2.22 9.26 2.77
N VAL A 44 -1.90 8.24 3.53
CA VAL A 44 -0.97 7.20 3.12
C VAL A 44 -1.56 5.83 3.46
N VAL A 45 -1.56 4.96 2.46
CA VAL A 45 -1.82 3.52 2.61
C VAL A 45 -0.55 2.79 2.22
N THR A 46 -0.08 1.88 3.08
CA THR A 46 1.08 1.05 2.79
C THR A 46 0.70 -0.42 2.77
N ALA A 47 1.31 -1.19 1.87
CA ALA A 47 1.26 -2.65 1.87
C ALA A 47 2.69 -3.19 1.87
N SER A 48 2.97 -4.15 2.74
CA SER A 48 4.29 -4.72 2.88
C SER A 48 4.24 -6.23 2.79
N LEU A 49 4.92 -6.80 1.77
CA LEU A 49 5.06 -8.23 1.56
C LEU A 49 3.70 -8.97 1.48
N LEU A 50 2.74 -8.38 0.78
CA LEU A 50 1.37 -8.86 0.70
C LEU A 50 1.01 -9.43 -0.68
N PHE A 51 1.43 -8.76 -1.76
CA PHE A 51 0.90 -9.07 -3.09
C PHE A 51 1.48 -10.34 -3.71
N HIS A 52 2.71 -10.74 -3.33
CA HIS A 52 3.30 -11.99 -3.80
C HIS A 52 2.63 -13.24 -3.20
N GLU A 53 1.88 -13.08 -2.11
CA GLU A 53 1.12 -14.14 -1.45
C GLU A 53 -0.37 -14.15 -1.84
N THR A 54 -0.82 -13.21 -2.70
CA THR A 54 -2.24 -13.06 -3.04
C THR A 54 -2.52 -13.33 -4.51
N PRO A 55 -3.69 -13.94 -4.83
CA PRO A 55 -4.14 -14.03 -6.22
C PRO A 55 -4.23 -12.64 -6.88
N PRO A 56 -3.97 -12.51 -8.18
CA PRO A 56 -3.98 -11.21 -8.87
C PRO A 56 -5.31 -10.45 -8.82
N ASP A 57 -6.44 -11.13 -8.76
CA ASP A 57 -7.77 -10.55 -8.60
C ASP A 57 -7.98 -9.98 -7.19
N VAL A 58 -7.50 -10.68 -6.17
CA VAL A 58 -7.46 -10.21 -4.77
C VAL A 58 -6.55 -8.98 -4.66
N ALA A 59 -5.36 -9.03 -5.25
CA ALA A 59 -4.43 -7.90 -5.28
C ALA A 59 -5.08 -6.64 -5.87
N ARG A 60 -5.82 -6.78 -6.99
CA ARG A 60 -6.56 -5.66 -7.60
C ARG A 60 -7.65 -5.11 -6.68
N THR A 61 -8.39 -5.99 -5.99
CA THR A 61 -9.44 -5.58 -5.06
C THR A 61 -8.85 -4.79 -3.88
N ILE A 62 -7.71 -5.23 -3.33
CA ILE A 62 -6.98 -4.52 -2.28
C ILE A 62 -6.54 -3.13 -2.76
N LEU A 63 -6.06 -3.00 -4.00
CA LEU A 63 -5.65 -1.71 -4.55
C LEU A 63 -6.83 -0.76 -4.77
N LEU A 64 -8.00 -1.27 -5.17
CA LEU A 64 -9.23 -0.46 -5.26
C LEU A 64 -9.68 0.01 -3.88
N GLU A 65 -9.59 -0.84 -2.85
CA GLU A 65 -9.91 -0.45 -1.48
C GLU A 65 -8.89 0.59 -0.98
N ALA A 66 -7.59 0.41 -1.21
CA ALA A 66 -6.57 1.41 -0.89
C ALA A 66 -6.85 2.75 -1.58
N PHE A 67 -7.28 2.73 -2.84
CA PHE A 67 -7.68 3.93 -3.56
C PHE A 67 -8.90 4.61 -2.93
N ARG A 68 -9.91 3.84 -2.51
CA ARG A 68 -11.09 4.36 -1.82
C ARG A 68 -10.72 5.05 -0.50
N LEU A 69 -9.85 4.42 0.27
CA LEU A 69 -9.41 4.89 1.59
C LEU A 69 -8.61 6.19 1.55
N LEU A 70 -7.84 6.40 0.49
CA LEU A 70 -6.98 7.57 0.36
C LEU A 70 -7.76 8.86 0.14
N THR A 71 -7.30 9.92 0.77
CA THR A 71 -7.72 11.29 0.44
C THR A 71 -7.25 11.67 -0.97
N SER A 72 -7.87 12.67 -1.57
CA SER A 72 -7.40 13.26 -2.82
C SER A 72 -5.98 13.82 -2.65
N GLY A 73 -5.04 13.38 -3.47
CA GLY A 73 -3.61 13.66 -3.34
C GLY A 73 -2.87 12.71 -2.40
N GLY A 74 -3.56 11.77 -1.76
CA GLY A 74 -2.94 10.74 -0.91
C GLY A 74 -2.12 9.73 -1.71
N GLN A 75 -1.27 8.98 -1.03
CA GLN A 75 -0.28 8.09 -1.63
C GLN A 75 -0.45 6.65 -1.19
N VAL A 76 -0.37 5.71 -2.14
CA VAL A 76 -0.12 4.30 -1.84
C VAL A 76 1.38 4.00 -1.96
N VAL A 77 1.91 3.18 -1.04
CA VAL A 77 3.29 2.69 -1.06
C VAL A 77 3.28 1.17 -0.86
N ILE A 78 3.89 0.45 -1.77
CA ILE A 78 3.96 -1.01 -1.75
C ILE A 78 5.43 -1.41 -1.67
N LEU A 79 5.80 -2.14 -0.63
CA LEU A 79 7.07 -2.86 -0.52
C LEU A 79 6.82 -4.33 -0.76
N ASP A 80 7.38 -4.90 -1.82
CA ASP A 80 7.16 -6.30 -2.15
C ASP A 80 8.33 -6.92 -2.91
N GLY A 81 8.24 -8.21 -3.25
CA GLY A 81 9.24 -8.91 -4.04
C GLY A 81 9.52 -8.21 -5.37
N ASN A 82 10.78 -8.14 -5.77
CA ASN A 82 11.15 -7.54 -7.05
C ASN A 82 10.72 -8.44 -8.21
N GLN A 83 9.68 -8.03 -8.94
CA GLN A 83 9.09 -8.83 -10.03
C GLN A 83 10.10 -9.18 -11.12
N ARG A 84 11.07 -8.30 -11.41
CA ARG A 84 12.12 -8.56 -12.39
C ARG A 84 13.07 -9.66 -11.92
N THR A 85 13.50 -9.60 -10.66
CA THR A 85 14.36 -10.62 -10.05
C THR A 85 13.63 -11.96 -9.96
N LEU A 86 12.38 -11.96 -9.52
CA LEU A 86 11.55 -13.17 -9.42
C LEU A 86 11.37 -13.87 -10.76
N ARG A 87 11.16 -13.11 -11.85
CA ARG A 87 11.11 -13.69 -13.22
C ARG A 87 12.44 -14.34 -13.63
N GLY A 88 13.56 -13.77 -13.21
CA GLY A 88 14.89 -14.32 -13.52
C GLY A 88 15.30 -15.52 -12.65
N THR A 89 14.55 -15.82 -11.59
CA THR A 89 14.86 -16.84 -10.59
C THR A 89 13.72 -17.84 -10.39
N GLU A 90 13.01 -18.20 -11.45
CA GLU A 90 11.86 -19.14 -11.40
C GLU A 90 12.19 -20.46 -10.70
N TRP A 91 13.43 -20.98 -10.91
CA TRP A 91 13.88 -22.21 -10.26
C TRP A 91 13.95 -22.07 -8.73
N LEU A 92 14.23 -20.88 -8.23
CA LEU A 92 14.29 -20.59 -6.80
C LEU A 92 12.88 -20.40 -6.21
N ASN A 93 11.97 -19.81 -6.98
CA ASN A 93 10.58 -19.58 -6.56
C ASN A 93 9.85 -20.91 -6.25
N ASN A 94 10.21 -21.98 -6.96
CA ASN A 94 9.67 -23.31 -6.71
C ASN A 94 10.12 -23.91 -5.36
N ILE A 95 11.14 -23.37 -4.71
CA ILE A 95 11.64 -23.82 -3.41
C ILE A 95 10.83 -23.19 -2.26
N PHE A 96 10.28 -22.00 -2.46
CA PHE A 96 9.55 -21.28 -1.42
C PHE A 96 8.09 -21.72 -1.24
N GLU A 97 7.59 -22.58 -2.14
CA GLU A 97 6.21 -23.12 -2.11
C GLU A 97 5.11 -22.05 -1.96
N GLU A 98 5.39 -20.81 -2.36
CA GLU A 98 4.42 -19.71 -2.31
C GLU A 98 3.47 -19.83 -3.52
N PRO A 99 2.17 -20.01 -3.30
CA PRO A 99 1.25 -20.42 -4.36
C PRO A 99 1.06 -19.39 -5.48
N TYR A 100 1.28 -18.10 -5.20
CA TYR A 100 0.99 -17.01 -6.14
C TYR A 100 2.22 -16.23 -6.60
N ILE A 101 3.43 -16.60 -6.15
CA ILE A 101 4.65 -15.87 -6.46
C ILE A 101 4.95 -15.81 -7.97
N GLN A 102 4.60 -16.86 -8.70
CA GLN A 102 4.81 -16.89 -10.16
C GLN A 102 3.85 -15.95 -10.89
N GLU A 103 2.57 -15.95 -10.53
CA GLU A 103 1.56 -15.06 -11.10
C GLU A 103 1.88 -13.60 -10.75
N TYR A 104 2.32 -13.35 -9.51
CA TYR A 104 2.82 -12.04 -9.10
C TYR A 104 4.03 -11.62 -9.93
N ALA A 105 5.03 -12.49 -10.10
CA ALA A 105 6.24 -12.21 -10.87
C ALA A 105 5.93 -11.88 -12.35
N GLN A 106 4.98 -12.58 -12.96
CA GLN A 106 4.55 -12.35 -14.35
C GLN A 106 3.66 -11.11 -14.49
N GLY A 107 3.08 -10.63 -13.40
CA GLY A 107 2.26 -9.44 -13.38
C GLY A 107 3.06 -8.14 -13.46
N SER A 108 2.37 -7.02 -13.24
CA SER A 108 2.98 -5.69 -13.14
C SER A 108 2.24 -4.88 -12.08
N VAL A 109 2.89 -4.59 -10.97
CA VAL A 109 2.34 -3.74 -9.90
C VAL A 109 2.01 -2.35 -10.46
N ASP A 110 2.83 -1.81 -11.35
CA ASP A 110 2.57 -0.52 -12.00
C ASP A 110 1.26 -0.53 -12.80
N ALA A 111 1.03 -1.59 -13.58
CA ALA A 111 -0.19 -1.73 -14.34
C ALA A 111 -1.42 -1.91 -13.43
N TRP A 112 -1.29 -2.63 -12.31
CA TRP A 112 -2.36 -2.80 -11.33
C TRP A 112 -2.71 -1.49 -10.63
N LEU A 113 -1.68 -0.70 -10.24
CA LEU A 113 -1.87 0.63 -9.68
C LEU A 113 -2.57 1.56 -10.67
N GLY A 114 -2.13 1.60 -11.93
CA GLY A 114 -2.77 2.39 -12.97
C GLY A 114 -4.23 1.98 -13.21
N ALA A 115 -4.52 0.66 -13.24
CA ALA A 115 -5.88 0.14 -13.39
C ALA A 115 -6.78 0.47 -12.19
N ALA A 116 -6.22 0.60 -10.98
CA ALA A 116 -6.95 1.03 -9.78
C ALA A 116 -7.20 2.56 -9.73
N GLY A 117 -6.66 3.32 -10.70
CA GLY A 117 -6.88 4.77 -10.81
C GLY A 117 -5.73 5.63 -10.28
N PHE A 118 -4.63 5.05 -9.80
CA PHE A 118 -3.48 5.81 -9.35
C PHE A 118 -2.74 6.46 -10.51
N ALA A 119 -2.28 7.69 -10.29
CA ALA A 119 -1.41 8.44 -11.20
C ALA A 119 0.02 8.51 -10.67
N ALA A 120 0.94 9.03 -11.48
CA ALA A 120 2.35 9.19 -11.15
C ALA A 120 2.98 7.91 -10.57
N VAL A 121 2.59 6.77 -11.13
CA VAL A 121 3.07 5.46 -10.69
C VAL A 121 4.57 5.37 -10.95
N LYS A 122 5.32 4.95 -9.93
CA LYS A 122 6.77 4.77 -9.98
C LYS A 122 7.17 3.56 -9.17
N THR A 123 7.95 2.66 -9.79
CA THR A 123 8.59 1.53 -9.11
C THR A 123 10.10 1.68 -9.14
N GLU A 124 10.72 1.46 -8.00
CA GLU A 124 12.17 1.51 -7.79
C GLU A 124 12.63 0.20 -7.14
N ASP A 125 13.80 -0.29 -7.56
CA ASP A 125 14.42 -1.44 -6.92
C ASP A 125 14.84 -1.05 -5.49
N PHE A 126 14.43 -1.86 -4.51
CA PHE A 126 14.84 -1.74 -3.12
C PHE A 126 15.62 -3.01 -2.76
N TRP A 127 16.92 -2.90 -2.80
CA TRP A 127 17.81 -4.03 -2.86
C TRP A 127 17.47 -4.91 -4.08
N TRP A 128 18.24 -5.95 -4.36
CA TRP A 128 18.05 -6.78 -5.54
C TRP A 128 16.83 -7.73 -5.46
N ILE A 129 16.30 -7.98 -4.26
CA ILE A 129 15.17 -8.92 -4.01
C ILE A 129 13.83 -8.22 -3.78
N HIS A 130 13.81 -6.92 -3.52
CA HIS A 130 12.58 -6.16 -3.26
C HIS A 130 12.44 -4.99 -4.22
N GLN A 131 11.23 -4.48 -4.32
CA GLN A 131 10.90 -3.24 -5.01
C GLN A 131 9.96 -2.39 -4.15
N ILE A 132 9.99 -1.08 -4.34
CA ILE A 132 9.02 -0.14 -3.80
C ILE A 132 8.25 0.48 -4.95
N SER A 133 6.94 0.25 -4.96
CA SER A 133 6.02 0.85 -5.93
C SER A 133 5.16 1.90 -5.24
N ARG A 134 4.97 3.05 -5.89
CA ARG A 134 4.19 4.18 -5.35
C ARG A 134 3.19 4.65 -6.40
N GLY A 135 2.06 5.15 -5.93
CA GLY A 135 1.05 5.79 -6.76
C GLY A 135 0.34 6.89 -6.00
N LEU A 136 -0.09 7.91 -6.69
CA LEU A 136 -0.84 9.03 -6.11
C LEU A 136 -2.31 8.94 -6.50
N LYS A 137 -3.22 9.13 -5.55
CA LYS A 137 -4.63 9.37 -5.87
C LYS A 137 -4.74 10.77 -6.49
N PRO A 138 -5.28 10.92 -7.71
CA PRO A 138 -5.42 12.22 -8.36
C PRO A 138 -6.16 13.24 -7.48
N LEU A 139 -5.80 14.51 -7.61
CA LEU A 139 -6.53 15.60 -6.96
C LEU A 139 -7.96 15.65 -7.52
N SER A 140 -8.95 15.76 -6.64
CA SER A 140 -10.31 16.03 -7.10
C SER A 140 -10.38 17.46 -7.64
N THR A 141 -11.21 17.67 -8.67
CA THR A 141 -11.41 18.99 -9.29
C THR A 141 -11.83 20.06 -8.25
N GLN A 142 -12.50 19.66 -7.18
CA GLN A 142 -12.87 20.54 -6.08
C GLN A 142 -11.68 21.04 -5.24
N ARG A 143 -10.64 20.20 -5.04
CA ARG A 143 -9.43 20.60 -4.32
C ARG A 143 -8.52 21.51 -5.15
N VAL A 144 -8.48 21.33 -6.46
CA VAL A 144 -7.73 22.21 -7.36
C VAL A 144 -8.25 23.64 -7.27
N ALA A 145 -9.57 23.83 -7.31
CA ALA A 145 -10.22 25.15 -7.18
C ALA A 145 -10.01 25.79 -5.77
N GLN A 146 -9.84 24.99 -4.72
CA GLN A 146 -9.54 25.50 -3.37
C GLN A 146 -8.05 25.88 -3.20
N ASN A 147 -7.14 25.14 -3.86
CA ASN A 147 -5.70 25.43 -3.79
C ASN A 147 -5.30 26.65 -4.64
N GLU A 148 -6.02 26.97 -5.71
CA GLU A 148 -5.82 28.21 -6.47
C GLU A 148 -6.10 29.48 -5.63
N ASN A 149 -6.85 29.34 -4.53
CA ASN A 149 -7.15 30.42 -3.58
C ASN A 149 -6.24 30.43 -2.33
N LYS A 150 -5.37 29.44 -2.14
CA LYS A 150 -4.42 29.38 -1.01
C LYS A 150 -3.02 29.79 -1.48
N THR A 151 -2.58 30.97 -1.11
CA THR A 151 -1.35 31.63 -1.60
C THR A 151 -0.09 31.35 -0.76
N SER A 152 -0.01 30.31 0.07
CA SER A 152 1.26 29.95 0.72
C SER A 152 1.46 28.46 0.94
N LEU A 153 2.64 27.99 0.54
CA LEU A 153 3.09 26.60 0.77
C LEU A 153 3.19 26.24 2.26
N GLU A 154 3.34 27.21 3.15
CA GLU A 154 3.45 27.01 4.60
C GLU A 154 2.14 26.53 5.24
N GLU A 155 0.98 26.96 4.73
CA GLU A 155 -0.32 26.49 5.23
C GLU A 155 -0.63 25.04 4.85
N ILE A 156 -0.06 24.54 3.74
CA ILE A 156 -0.24 23.16 3.26
C ILE A 156 0.48 22.17 4.19
N PHE A 157 1.61 22.56 4.77
CA PHE A 157 2.39 21.69 5.68
C PHE A 157 1.91 21.74 7.14
N ALA A 158 1.17 22.76 7.55
CA ALA A 158 0.67 22.90 8.92
C ALA A 158 -0.56 22.00 9.22
N GLU A 159 -1.31 21.54 8.21
CA GLU A 159 -2.48 20.68 8.36
C GLU A 159 -2.14 19.16 8.32
N ALA A 160 -0.88 18.79 8.13
CA ALA A 160 -0.48 17.38 7.94
C ALA A 160 -0.23 16.63 9.25
N GLY A 161 -1.23 16.55 10.09
CA GLY A 161 -1.29 15.60 11.22
C GLY A 161 -2.12 14.35 10.86
N ASN A 162 -1.72 13.57 9.86
CA ASN A 162 -2.66 12.71 9.15
C ASN A 162 -2.54 11.21 9.44
N PRO A 163 -3.66 10.46 9.53
CA PRO A 163 -3.64 9.02 9.78
C PRO A 163 -3.08 8.23 8.58
N GLN A 164 -2.27 7.24 8.90
CA GLN A 164 -1.71 6.28 7.96
C GLN A 164 -2.27 4.89 8.28
N VAL A 165 -2.56 4.12 7.24
CA VAL A 165 -2.92 2.70 7.37
C VAL A 165 -1.88 1.81 6.69
N VAL A 166 -1.52 0.71 7.35
CA VAL A 166 -0.57 -0.30 6.88
C VAL A 166 -1.31 -1.61 6.72
N PHE A 167 -1.28 -2.20 5.52
CA PHE A 167 -1.71 -3.56 5.24
C PHE A 167 -0.51 -4.50 5.31
N GLN A 168 -0.65 -5.58 6.05
CA GLN A 168 0.33 -6.67 6.16
C GLN A 168 -0.34 -8.01 5.89
#